data_8a05135c3235720165dd4a1daaa81e1a
#
_entry.id   8a05135c3235720165dd4a1daaa81e1a
#
_cell.length_a   1.000
_cell.length_b   1.000
_cell.length_c   1.000
_cell.angle_alpha   90.00
_cell.angle_beta   90.00
_cell.angle_gamma   90.00
#
_symmetry.space_group_name_H-M   'P 1'
#
loop_
_entity.id
_entity.type
_entity.pdbx_description
1 polymer ?
#
loop_
_entity_poly.entity_id
_entity_poly.type
_entity_poly.pdbx_seq_one_letter_code
_entity_poly.pdbx_strand_id
1 'polypeptide(L)'
;MKKQQNEEAVRLVKVILESGFASRRNCEKAIMSGRVRVNNQVILDPAYRVKEDDSVSIDRELIKRQTKRYMALYKPIGVVSTTKYLPGRRIITEFFKGIKERLFYAGRLDSESRGIMIITNDGEFANIITHPSYEILKVYDVTVNGKIDSEALLNASKGITIKNVSYSPFKFKILSKGRIQSKIRLTINEGKNREIRKIFDYLGYKVIDLERISVGCVSKYDEVSGTLEAGHIRDLTKKEIDFFFKQKDKKLKDIESIFENIPDDIEDENYEDSISNDKEENKKVHDKSKWAKAKPKKKRLVTKKSSTFKGKMQKKNSKSEFSENRKDKKFTGKKNNNKKSINKKSTRKADFKSSKR
;
A
#
# COMPACT_ATOMS: atom_id res chain seq x y z
N MET A 1 25.59 25.86 -34.75
CA MET A 1 25.14 24.46 -34.57
C MET A 1 24.25 24.40 -33.32
N LYS A 2 22.92 24.31 -33.47
CA LYS A 2 21.97 24.17 -32.37
C LYS A 2 22.14 22.74 -31.84
N LYS A 3 22.51 22.60 -30.56
CA LYS A 3 22.41 21.32 -29.85
C LYS A 3 20.94 20.87 -29.93
N GLN A 4 20.67 19.81 -30.67
CA GLN A 4 19.40 19.10 -30.59
C GLN A 4 19.28 18.60 -29.14
N GLN A 5 18.46 19.27 -28.37
CA GLN A 5 17.97 18.73 -27.10
C GLN A 5 17.17 17.46 -27.46
N ASN A 6 17.68 16.32 -27.09
CA ASN A 6 16.98 15.06 -27.18
C ASN A 6 15.73 15.17 -26.25
N GLU A 7 14.61 15.58 -26.84
CA GLU A 7 13.33 15.67 -26.13
C GLU A 7 12.93 14.26 -25.70
N GLU A 8 13.05 14.00 -24.41
CA GLU A 8 12.72 12.71 -23.80
C GLU A 8 11.22 12.44 -23.92
N ALA A 9 10.84 11.64 -24.91
CA ALA A 9 9.46 11.25 -25.12
C ALA A 9 8.94 10.42 -23.91
N VAL A 10 7.84 10.84 -23.32
CA VAL A 10 7.22 10.28 -22.09
C VAL A 10 6.13 9.28 -22.45
N ARG A 11 5.98 8.19 -21.71
CA ARG A 11 4.91 7.22 -21.95
C ARG A 11 3.53 7.88 -21.79
N LEU A 12 2.62 7.64 -22.75
CA LEU A 12 1.27 8.20 -22.80
C LEU A 12 0.50 7.96 -21.49
N VAL A 13 0.58 6.75 -20.92
CA VAL A 13 -0.05 6.45 -19.65
C VAL A 13 0.41 7.36 -18.50
N LYS A 14 1.70 7.82 -18.51
CA LYS A 14 2.24 8.75 -17.50
C LYS A 14 1.63 10.13 -17.66
N VAL A 15 1.50 10.63 -18.90
CA VAL A 15 0.87 11.92 -19.18
C VAL A 15 -0.58 11.96 -18.69
N ILE A 16 -1.33 10.89 -18.96
CA ILE A 16 -2.73 10.76 -18.50
C ILE A 16 -2.81 10.68 -16.97
N LEU A 17 -1.89 9.96 -16.32
CA LEU A 17 -1.83 9.90 -14.84
C LEU A 17 -1.57 11.28 -14.24
N GLU A 18 -0.65 12.05 -14.80
CA GLU A 18 -0.29 13.39 -14.35
C GLU A 18 -1.43 14.41 -14.55
N SER A 19 -2.38 14.15 -15.46
CA SER A 19 -3.61 14.94 -15.57
C SER A 19 -4.63 14.67 -14.46
N GLY A 20 -4.44 13.58 -13.70
CA GLY A 20 -5.37 13.19 -12.65
C GLY A 20 -6.64 12.50 -13.14
N PHE A 21 -6.70 12.10 -14.41
CA PHE A 21 -7.88 11.48 -15.01
C PHE A 21 -8.39 10.26 -14.25
N ALA A 22 -7.51 9.28 -13.99
CA ALA A 22 -7.93 8.04 -13.33
C ALA A 22 -6.76 7.30 -12.65
N SER A 23 -7.03 6.11 -12.11
CA SER A 23 -5.97 5.19 -11.66
C SER A 23 -5.20 4.63 -12.86
N ARG A 24 -3.95 4.17 -12.65
CA ARG A 24 -3.09 3.62 -13.71
C ARG A 24 -3.82 2.57 -14.55
N ARG A 25 -4.49 1.59 -13.92
CA ARG A 25 -5.25 0.56 -14.64
C ARG A 25 -6.41 1.12 -15.46
N ASN A 26 -7.06 2.17 -14.96
CA ASN A 26 -8.15 2.83 -15.70
C ASN A 26 -7.63 3.71 -16.84
N CYS A 27 -6.45 4.33 -16.69
CA CYS A 27 -5.78 5.04 -17.78
C CYS A 27 -5.39 4.06 -18.91
N GLU A 28 -4.79 2.92 -18.57
CA GLU A 28 -4.45 1.87 -19.52
C GLU A 28 -5.71 1.34 -20.25
N LYS A 29 -6.81 1.10 -19.51
CA LYS A 29 -8.10 0.73 -20.12
C LYS A 29 -8.65 1.80 -21.05
N ALA A 30 -8.55 3.08 -20.68
CA ALA A 30 -9.02 4.18 -21.53
C ALA A 30 -8.25 4.25 -22.84
N ILE A 31 -6.93 4.03 -22.82
CA ILE A 31 -6.09 3.94 -24.01
C ILE A 31 -6.54 2.76 -24.89
N MET A 32 -6.57 1.55 -24.33
CA MET A 32 -6.94 0.33 -25.06
C MET A 32 -8.35 0.35 -25.62
N SER A 33 -9.27 1.12 -25.03
CA SER A 33 -10.64 1.29 -25.51
C SER A 33 -10.81 2.41 -26.56
N GLY A 34 -9.72 3.04 -27.03
CA GLY A 34 -9.74 4.06 -28.07
C GLY A 34 -10.29 5.43 -27.65
N ARG A 35 -10.39 5.69 -26.33
CA ARG A 35 -10.85 6.98 -25.80
C ARG A 35 -9.78 8.07 -25.84
N VAL A 36 -8.52 7.69 -26.01
CA VAL A 36 -7.35 8.59 -25.97
C VAL A 36 -6.87 8.91 -27.37
N ARG A 37 -6.60 10.19 -27.61
CA ARG A 37 -6.01 10.69 -28.86
C ARG A 37 -4.74 11.49 -28.58
N VAL A 38 -3.77 11.31 -29.43
CA VAL A 38 -2.56 12.15 -29.51
C VAL A 38 -2.56 12.83 -30.88
N ASN A 39 -2.53 14.16 -30.93
CA ASN A 39 -2.64 14.94 -32.17
C ASN A 39 -3.82 14.51 -33.03
N ASN A 40 -5.00 14.33 -32.40
CA ASN A 40 -6.26 13.85 -33.01
C ASN A 40 -6.25 12.39 -33.50
N GLN A 41 -5.13 11.66 -33.46
CA GLN A 41 -5.08 10.25 -33.80
C GLN A 41 -5.39 9.37 -32.58
N VAL A 42 -6.24 8.35 -32.76
CA VAL A 42 -6.58 7.39 -31.69
C VAL A 42 -5.37 6.51 -31.43
N ILE A 43 -4.95 6.42 -30.16
CA ILE A 43 -3.88 5.56 -29.73
C ILE A 43 -4.45 4.43 -28.86
N LEU A 44 -4.05 3.18 -29.19
CA LEU A 44 -4.48 1.97 -28.45
C LEU A 44 -3.36 1.37 -27.60
N ASP A 45 -2.12 1.78 -27.80
CA ASP A 45 -0.96 1.27 -27.10
C ASP A 45 -0.65 2.11 -25.85
N PRO A 46 -0.74 1.55 -24.62
CA PRO A 46 -0.34 2.24 -23.38
C PRO A 46 1.15 2.58 -23.30
N ALA A 47 1.99 1.89 -24.06
CA ALA A 47 3.43 2.13 -24.12
C ALA A 47 3.82 3.27 -25.08
N TYR A 48 2.89 3.77 -25.90
CA TYR A 48 3.10 4.88 -26.82
C TYR A 48 3.83 6.03 -26.12
N ARG A 49 4.77 6.65 -26.84
CA ARG A 49 5.56 7.76 -26.32
C ARG A 49 5.06 9.09 -26.91
N VAL A 50 4.84 10.05 -26.02
CA VAL A 50 4.33 11.40 -26.31
C VAL A 50 5.49 12.38 -26.15
N LYS A 51 5.67 13.27 -27.12
CA LYS A 51 6.59 14.39 -27.04
C LYS A 51 5.97 15.54 -26.25
N GLU A 52 6.80 16.53 -25.88
CA GLU A 52 6.33 17.67 -25.09
C GLU A 52 5.28 18.51 -25.82
N ASP A 53 5.43 18.67 -27.13
CA ASP A 53 4.54 19.47 -28.00
C ASP A 53 3.28 18.70 -28.43
N ASP A 54 3.15 17.41 -28.14
CA ASP A 54 2.00 16.62 -28.52
C ASP A 54 0.77 17.00 -27.69
N SER A 55 -0.35 17.21 -28.35
CA SER A 55 -1.65 17.41 -27.71
C SER A 55 -2.29 16.06 -27.35
N VAL A 56 -2.64 15.87 -26.08
CA VAL A 56 -3.32 14.65 -25.61
C VAL A 56 -4.73 14.98 -25.19
N SER A 57 -5.70 14.20 -25.70
CA SER A 57 -7.12 14.34 -25.32
C SER A 57 -7.74 13.00 -24.93
N ILE A 58 -8.71 13.05 -24.02
CA ILE A 58 -9.50 11.91 -23.56
C ILE A 58 -10.97 12.28 -23.76
N ASP A 59 -11.74 11.41 -24.42
CA ASP A 59 -13.15 11.68 -24.76
C ASP A 59 -13.34 13.01 -25.51
N ARG A 60 -12.34 13.41 -26.33
CA ARG A 60 -12.26 14.68 -27.09
C ARG A 60 -11.96 15.92 -26.25
N GLU A 61 -11.72 15.80 -24.95
CA GLU A 61 -11.30 16.88 -24.06
C GLU A 61 -9.79 16.90 -23.90
N LEU A 62 -9.14 18.05 -24.14
CA LEU A 62 -7.71 18.23 -23.93
C LEU A 62 -7.37 18.09 -22.44
N ILE A 63 -6.39 17.25 -22.13
CA ILE A 63 -5.92 17.09 -20.76
C ILE A 63 -4.71 17.99 -20.47
N LYS A 64 -4.62 18.45 -19.23
CA LYS A 64 -3.49 19.23 -18.71
C LYS A 64 -2.91 18.53 -17.49
N ARG A 65 -1.60 18.59 -17.33
CA ARG A 65 -0.91 18.08 -16.13
C ARG A 65 -1.37 18.86 -14.91
N GLN A 66 -1.63 18.16 -13.80
CA GLN A 66 -1.94 18.78 -12.52
C GLN A 66 -0.67 19.32 -11.86
N THR A 67 -0.82 20.36 -11.05
CA THR A 67 0.23 20.83 -10.14
C THR A 67 0.60 19.70 -9.17
N LYS A 68 1.88 19.42 -9.00
CA LYS A 68 2.35 18.40 -8.05
C LYS A 68 2.09 18.85 -6.62
N ARG A 69 1.59 17.94 -5.80
CA ARG A 69 1.30 18.14 -4.38
C ARG A 69 2.04 17.10 -3.55
N TYR A 70 2.60 17.54 -2.45
CA TYR A 70 3.35 16.73 -1.51
C TYR A 70 2.91 17.09 -0.10
N MET A 71 2.29 16.15 0.60
CA MET A 71 1.64 16.41 1.88
C MET A 71 1.93 15.29 2.87
N ALA A 72 1.96 15.63 4.15
CA ALA A 72 1.95 14.68 5.25
C ALA A 72 0.55 14.65 5.89
N LEU A 73 0.06 13.46 6.14
CA LEU A 73 -1.16 13.19 6.90
C LEU A 73 -0.79 12.40 8.14
N TYR A 74 -1.30 12.79 9.31
CA TYR A 74 -1.31 11.90 10.46
C TYR A 74 -2.60 11.04 10.42
N LYS A 75 -2.47 9.80 9.95
CA LYS A 75 -3.59 8.87 9.85
C LYS A 75 -4.10 8.44 11.24
N PRO A 76 -5.36 8.66 11.58
CA PRO A 76 -5.94 8.12 12.81
C PRO A 76 -6.06 6.59 12.80
N ILE A 77 -6.20 5.99 13.99
CA ILE A 77 -6.60 4.60 14.14
C ILE A 77 -8.03 4.38 13.59
N GLY A 78 -8.35 3.18 13.12
CA GLY A 78 -9.67 2.84 12.55
C GLY A 78 -9.87 3.21 11.09
N VAL A 79 -9.01 4.07 10.52
CA VAL A 79 -9.07 4.49 9.11
C VAL A 79 -8.38 3.48 8.20
N VAL A 80 -9.05 3.10 7.11
CA VAL A 80 -8.52 2.14 6.13
C VAL A 80 -7.73 2.87 5.03
N SER A 81 -6.49 2.44 4.77
CA SER A 81 -5.66 2.96 3.68
C SER A 81 -6.12 2.41 2.33
N THR A 82 -7.23 2.96 1.81
CA THR A 82 -7.81 2.62 0.51
C THR A 82 -8.42 3.84 -0.17
N THR A 83 -8.42 3.82 -1.51
CA THR A 83 -9.16 4.80 -2.33
C THR A 83 -10.54 4.28 -2.75
N LYS A 84 -10.86 3.01 -2.48
CA LYS A 84 -12.16 2.44 -2.76
C LYS A 84 -13.11 2.72 -1.61
N TYR A 85 -14.32 3.15 -1.94
CA TYR A 85 -15.39 3.29 -0.95
C TYR A 85 -15.66 1.97 -0.23
N LEU A 86 -15.76 2.02 1.09
CA LEU A 86 -16.10 0.88 1.94
C LEU A 86 -17.29 1.28 2.83
N PRO A 87 -18.47 0.65 2.67
CA PRO A 87 -19.64 0.96 3.50
C PRO A 87 -19.33 0.80 5.00
N GLY A 88 -19.72 1.80 5.79
CA GLY A 88 -19.55 1.79 7.25
C GLY A 88 -18.11 1.91 7.76
N ARG A 89 -17.11 2.17 6.89
CA ARG A 89 -15.72 2.37 7.30
C ARG A 89 -15.17 3.69 6.79
N ARG A 90 -14.48 4.41 7.67
CA ARG A 90 -13.71 5.59 7.30
C ARG A 90 -12.51 5.19 6.45
N ILE A 91 -12.30 5.91 5.36
CA ILE A 91 -11.20 5.69 4.42
C ILE A 91 -10.29 6.91 4.35
N ILE A 92 -9.05 6.68 3.94
CA ILE A 92 -8.01 7.72 3.98
C ILE A 92 -8.31 8.92 3.07
N THR A 93 -9.06 8.72 1.99
CA THR A 93 -9.41 9.79 1.04
C THR A 93 -10.33 10.85 1.64
N GLU A 94 -10.99 10.57 2.76
CA GLU A 94 -11.85 11.54 3.45
C GLU A 94 -11.05 12.75 3.96
N PHE A 95 -9.77 12.54 4.33
CA PHE A 95 -8.93 13.59 4.91
C PHE A 95 -8.40 14.61 3.90
N PHE A 96 -8.42 14.28 2.61
CA PHE A 96 -8.04 15.21 1.54
C PHE A 96 -9.15 15.38 0.50
N LYS A 97 -10.39 15.08 0.88
CA LYS A 97 -11.58 15.39 0.10
C LYS A 97 -11.72 16.92 -0.02
N GLY A 98 -11.90 17.40 -1.24
CA GLY A 98 -11.99 18.85 -1.53
C GLY A 98 -10.70 19.47 -2.05
N ILE A 99 -9.57 18.77 -2.02
CA ILE A 99 -8.39 19.17 -2.78
C ILE A 99 -8.65 18.86 -4.25
N LYS A 100 -8.38 19.84 -5.13
CA LYS A 100 -8.71 19.76 -6.56
C LYS A 100 -7.93 18.65 -7.28
N GLU A 101 -6.68 18.48 -6.92
CA GLU A 101 -5.80 17.50 -7.51
C GLU A 101 -6.17 16.09 -7.04
N ARG A 102 -6.04 15.13 -7.94
CA ARG A 102 -6.29 13.72 -7.63
C ARG A 102 -5.12 13.12 -6.86
N LEU A 103 -5.25 13.08 -5.54
CA LEU A 103 -4.23 12.59 -4.63
C LEU A 103 -4.34 11.08 -4.34
N PHE A 104 -3.19 10.49 -3.99
CA PHE A 104 -3.07 9.12 -3.47
C PHE A 104 -2.00 9.06 -2.39
N TYR A 105 -1.93 7.96 -1.67
CA TYR A 105 -1.00 7.77 -0.56
C TYR A 105 0.24 6.96 -0.97
N ALA A 106 1.41 7.35 -0.49
CA ALA A 106 2.67 6.60 -0.64
C ALA A 106 2.88 5.64 0.53
N GLY A 107 2.70 4.35 0.27
CA GLY A 107 2.73 3.30 1.29
C GLY A 107 1.42 3.18 2.07
N ARG A 108 1.31 2.16 2.91
CA ARG A 108 0.09 1.88 3.69
C ARG A 108 0.40 1.76 5.16
N LEU A 109 -0.61 2.08 5.97
CA LEU A 109 -0.74 1.67 7.37
C LEU A 109 -2.02 0.86 7.50
N ASP A 110 -1.99 -0.18 8.32
CA ASP A 110 -3.18 -0.96 8.66
C ASP A 110 -4.24 -0.07 9.35
N SER A 111 -5.50 -0.49 9.36
CA SER A 111 -6.56 0.24 10.06
C SER A 111 -6.28 0.39 11.56
N GLU A 112 -5.66 -0.63 12.16
CA GLU A 112 -5.26 -0.68 13.57
C GLU A 112 -3.99 0.12 13.88
N SER A 113 -3.35 0.73 12.88
CA SER A 113 -2.12 1.50 13.03
C SER A 113 -2.38 2.97 12.73
N ARG A 114 -1.63 3.86 13.36
CA ARG A 114 -1.74 5.30 13.22
C ARG A 114 -0.40 5.93 12.85
N GLY A 115 -0.40 7.21 12.52
CA GLY A 115 0.82 7.99 12.31
C GLY A 115 1.01 8.51 10.90
N ILE A 116 2.24 8.94 10.61
CA ILE A 116 2.60 9.68 9.40
C ILE A 116 2.40 8.86 8.13
N MET A 117 1.68 9.44 7.19
CA MET A 117 1.54 8.97 5.80
C MET A 117 1.79 10.11 4.83
N ILE A 118 2.46 9.81 3.74
CA ILE A 118 2.69 10.77 2.67
C ILE A 118 1.58 10.66 1.64
N ILE A 119 1.02 11.81 1.25
CA ILE A 119 -0.05 11.96 0.26
C ILE A 119 0.50 12.80 -0.89
N THR A 120 0.30 12.36 -2.12
CA THR A 120 0.82 13.04 -3.31
C THR A 120 0.03 12.67 -4.57
N ASN A 121 0.22 13.42 -5.65
CA ASN A 121 -0.16 13.04 -7.01
C ASN A 121 1.05 12.73 -7.89
N ASP A 122 2.26 12.75 -7.32
CA ASP A 122 3.49 12.41 -8.03
C ASP A 122 3.85 10.94 -7.82
N GLY A 123 3.72 10.14 -8.90
CA GLY A 123 4.03 8.71 -8.88
C GLY A 123 5.51 8.41 -8.67
N GLU A 124 6.40 9.29 -9.13
CA GLU A 124 7.83 9.15 -8.94
C GLU A 124 8.23 9.36 -7.48
N PHE A 125 7.72 10.43 -6.86
CA PHE A 125 7.91 10.71 -5.44
C PHE A 125 7.38 9.57 -4.56
N ALA A 126 6.20 9.06 -4.87
CA ALA A 126 5.64 7.92 -4.14
C ALA A 126 6.49 6.65 -4.30
N ASN A 127 7.09 6.43 -5.47
CA ASN A 127 8.00 5.31 -5.70
C ASN A 127 9.28 5.43 -4.87
N ILE A 128 9.89 6.62 -4.79
CA ILE A 128 11.06 6.86 -3.93
C ILE A 128 10.76 6.47 -2.48
N ILE A 129 9.61 6.85 -1.97
CA ILE A 129 9.20 6.57 -0.58
C ILE A 129 8.94 5.09 -0.31
N THR A 130 8.37 4.39 -1.30
CA THR A 130 7.83 3.05 -1.08
C THR A 130 8.72 1.92 -1.56
N HIS A 131 9.54 2.15 -2.57
CA HIS A 131 10.37 1.08 -3.14
C HIS A 131 11.57 0.77 -2.24
N PRO A 132 11.79 -0.50 -1.89
CA PRO A 132 12.84 -0.90 -0.94
C PRO A 132 14.24 -0.43 -1.33
N SER A 133 14.50 -0.31 -2.64
CA SER A 133 15.83 0.07 -3.15
C SER A 133 16.29 1.48 -2.78
N TYR A 134 15.40 2.37 -2.35
CA TYR A 134 15.76 3.71 -1.88
C TYR A 134 16.00 3.75 -0.36
N GLU A 135 15.79 2.64 0.34
CA GLU A 135 16.08 2.46 1.77
C GLU A 135 15.52 3.56 2.68
N ILE A 136 14.37 4.14 2.30
CA ILE A 136 13.74 5.19 3.10
C ILE A 136 13.33 4.62 4.46
N LEU A 137 14.00 5.10 5.50
CA LEU A 137 13.77 4.67 6.87
C LEU A 137 12.38 5.08 7.36
N LYS A 138 11.76 4.21 8.12
CA LYS A 138 10.47 4.45 8.78
C LYS A 138 10.64 4.16 10.26
N VAL A 139 10.24 5.11 11.09
CA VAL A 139 10.35 4.99 12.55
C VAL A 139 8.97 4.73 13.14
N TYR A 140 8.89 3.74 14.00
CA TYR A 140 7.66 3.34 14.66
C TYR A 140 7.84 3.29 16.18
N ASP A 141 6.85 3.79 16.92
CA ASP A 141 6.66 3.49 18.32
C ASP A 141 5.67 2.33 18.44
N VAL A 142 6.10 1.26 19.08
CA VAL A 142 5.34 0.02 19.25
C VAL A 142 5.12 -0.22 20.72
N THR A 143 3.87 -0.37 21.13
CA THR A 143 3.50 -0.80 22.48
C THR A 143 3.06 -2.26 22.41
N VAL A 144 3.69 -3.10 23.20
CA VAL A 144 3.37 -4.53 23.32
C VAL A 144 2.92 -4.88 24.72
N ASN A 145 2.15 -5.96 24.85
CA ASN A 145 1.79 -6.50 26.15
C ASN A 145 3.00 -7.13 26.84
N GLY A 146 3.08 -7.04 28.16
CA GLY A 146 4.09 -7.69 28.98
C GLY A 146 5.47 -7.00 28.97
N LYS A 147 6.39 -7.59 29.71
CA LYS A 147 7.77 -7.16 29.82
C LYS A 147 8.59 -7.74 28.69
N ILE A 148 9.10 -6.89 27.80
CA ILE A 148 9.87 -7.34 26.63
C ILE A 148 11.18 -8.03 27.05
N ASP A 149 11.48 -9.15 26.41
CA ASP A 149 12.80 -9.78 26.47
C ASP A 149 13.75 -9.05 25.53
N SER A 150 14.76 -8.42 26.12
CA SER A 150 15.72 -7.60 25.38
C SER A 150 16.65 -8.44 24.52
N GLU A 151 17.00 -9.65 24.96
CA GLU A 151 17.89 -10.55 24.24
C GLU A 151 17.19 -11.17 23.03
N ALA A 152 15.97 -11.67 23.21
CA ALA A 152 15.13 -12.16 22.11
C ALA A 152 14.90 -11.08 21.03
N LEU A 153 14.66 -9.82 21.47
CA LEU A 153 14.50 -8.70 20.54
C LEU A 153 15.82 -8.35 19.83
N LEU A 154 16.95 -8.40 20.53
CA LEU A 154 18.27 -8.18 19.93
C LEU A 154 18.60 -9.25 18.88
N ASN A 155 18.26 -10.51 19.14
CA ASN A 155 18.46 -11.58 18.16
C ASN A 155 17.57 -11.39 16.94
N ALA A 156 16.29 -11.05 17.12
CA ALA A 156 15.36 -10.76 16.01
C ALA A 156 15.79 -9.54 15.20
N SER A 157 16.44 -8.55 15.81
CA SER A 157 16.87 -7.32 15.13
C SER A 157 17.98 -7.51 14.11
N LYS A 158 18.72 -8.62 14.18
CA LYS A 158 19.75 -9.01 13.20
C LYS A 158 19.17 -9.54 11.89
N GLY A 159 17.85 -9.62 11.80
CA GLY A 159 17.08 -10.24 10.72
C GLY A 159 16.48 -11.57 11.17
N ILE A 160 15.25 -11.86 10.69
CA ILE A 160 14.50 -13.04 11.13
C ILE A 160 13.68 -13.61 9.99
N THR A 161 13.58 -14.93 9.92
CA THR A 161 12.71 -15.62 8.96
C THR A 161 11.52 -16.24 9.69
N ILE A 162 10.31 -15.82 9.32
CA ILE A 162 9.06 -16.30 9.92
C ILE A 162 8.18 -16.87 8.81
N LYS A 163 7.82 -18.16 8.90
CA LYS A 163 6.96 -18.85 7.91
C LYS A 163 7.43 -18.61 6.46
N ASN A 164 8.72 -18.85 6.19
CA ASN A 164 9.37 -18.67 4.88
C ASN A 164 9.40 -17.22 4.36
N VAL A 165 9.16 -16.23 5.22
CA VAL A 165 9.32 -14.81 4.89
C VAL A 165 10.48 -14.27 5.70
N SER A 166 11.55 -13.83 5.02
CA SER A 166 12.69 -13.19 5.67
C SER A 166 12.41 -11.72 5.86
N TYR A 167 12.70 -11.19 7.04
CA TYR A 167 12.62 -9.78 7.42
C TYR A 167 14.01 -9.24 7.59
N SER A 168 14.25 -8.05 7.03
CA SER A 168 15.56 -7.40 7.07
C SER A 168 15.96 -7.01 8.50
N PRO A 169 17.24 -6.83 8.78
CA PRO A 169 17.71 -6.27 10.04
C PRO A 169 17.06 -4.92 10.32
N PHE A 170 16.77 -4.66 11.59
CA PHE A 170 16.16 -3.41 12.03
C PHE A 170 16.86 -2.87 13.29
N LYS A 171 16.80 -1.54 13.48
CA LYS A 171 17.30 -0.91 14.71
C LYS A 171 16.16 -0.74 15.71
N PHE A 172 16.48 -0.82 17.01
CA PHE A 172 15.48 -0.57 18.04
C PHE A 172 16.06 0.17 19.25
N LYS A 173 15.16 0.82 20.00
CA LYS A 173 15.44 1.40 21.31
C LYS A 173 14.25 1.09 22.22
N ILE A 174 14.50 0.48 23.38
CA ILE A 174 13.46 0.27 24.39
C ILE A 174 13.22 1.61 25.08
N LEU A 175 12.00 2.15 24.96
CA LEU A 175 11.60 3.41 25.56
C LEU A 175 11.11 3.22 27.01
N SER A 176 10.36 2.11 27.23
CA SER A 176 9.95 1.69 28.57
C SER A 176 9.79 0.17 28.63
N LYS A 177 10.06 -0.41 29.80
CA LYS A 177 10.00 -1.86 30.05
C LYS A 177 9.20 -2.13 31.33
N GLY A 178 7.88 -2.30 31.19
CA GLY A 178 6.96 -2.54 32.31
C GLY A 178 6.47 -3.97 32.35
N ARG A 179 5.91 -4.40 33.49
CA ARG A 179 5.34 -5.74 33.66
C ARG A 179 4.07 -5.95 32.80
N ILE A 180 3.25 -4.91 32.66
CA ILE A 180 1.97 -4.97 31.93
C ILE A 180 2.21 -4.69 30.45
N GLN A 181 3.06 -3.72 30.12
CA GLN A 181 3.38 -3.32 28.75
C GLN A 181 4.79 -2.78 28.64
N SER A 182 5.36 -2.90 27.44
CA SER A 182 6.64 -2.30 27.07
C SER A 182 6.47 -1.46 25.82
N LYS A 183 7.22 -0.35 25.72
CA LYS A 183 7.23 0.53 24.54
C LYS A 183 8.60 0.51 23.89
N ILE A 184 8.64 0.26 22.60
CA ILE A 184 9.85 0.10 21.80
C ILE A 184 9.77 1.02 20.59
N ARG A 185 10.84 1.75 20.29
CA ARG A 185 11.02 2.46 19.02
C ARG A 185 11.78 1.58 18.07
N LEU A 186 11.21 1.37 16.87
CA LEU A 186 11.80 0.60 15.79
C LEU A 186 12.11 1.49 14.60
N THR A 187 13.24 1.25 13.94
CA THR A 187 13.61 1.85 12.66
C THR A 187 13.82 0.75 11.64
N ILE A 188 13.00 0.74 10.60
CA ILE A 188 13.02 -0.23 9.49
C ILE A 188 13.19 0.49 8.15
N ASN A 189 13.81 -0.16 7.17
CA ASN A 189 13.95 0.34 5.79
C ASN A 189 12.97 -0.31 4.81
N GLU A 190 12.35 -1.41 5.17
CA GLU A 190 11.34 -2.09 4.38
C GLU A 190 9.92 -1.82 4.93
N GLY A 191 8.93 -2.53 4.46
CA GLY A 191 7.52 -2.35 4.88
C GLY A 191 6.68 -3.52 4.39
N LYS A 192 7.10 -4.74 4.69
CA LYS A 192 6.34 -5.95 4.36
C LYS A 192 4.99 -5.96 5.06
N ASN A 193 4.05 -6.70 4.51
CA ASN A 193 2.69 -6.76 5.06
C ASN A 193 2.70 -7.19 6.54
N ARG A 194 2.21 -6.30 7.43
CA ARG A 194 2.10 -6.49 8.88
C ARG A 194 3.42 -6.94 9.54
N GLU A 195 4.53 -6.49 9.02
CA GLU A 195 5.89 -6.91 9.40
C GLU A 195 6.13 -6.81 10.91
N ILE A 196 6.00 -5.63 11.48
CA ILE A 196 6.24 -5.38 12.91
C ILE A 196 5.33 -6.29 13.76
N ARG A 197 4.05 -6.39 13.43
CA ARG A 197 3.11 -7.24 14.16
C ARG A 197 3.48 -8.72 14.10
N LYS A 198 3.98 -9.19 12.96
CA LYS A 198 4.42 -10.59 12.79
C LYS A 198 5.71 -10.88 13.55
N ILE A 199 6.64 -9.92 13.59
CA ILE A 199 7.88 -10.06 14.36
C ILE A 199 7.55 -10.18 15.86
N PHE A 200 6.71 -9.26 16.40
CA PHE A 200 6.35 -9.33 17.82
C PHE A 200 5.48 -10.54 18.16
N ASP A 201 4.57 -10.95 17.28
CA ASP A 201 3.77 -12.17 17.44
C ASP A 201 4.65 -13.42 17.51
N TYR A 202 5.68 -13.50 16.67
CA TYR A 202 6.68 -14.57 16.72
C TYR A 202 7.47 -14.59 18.04
N LEU A 203 7.77 -13.41 18.59
CA LEU A 203 8.42 -13.26 19.90
C LEU A 203 7.46 -13.49 21.08
N GLY A 204 6.19 -13.81 20.82
CA GLY A 204 5.17 -14.07 21.85
C GLY A 204 4.48 -12.82 22.41
N TYR A 205 4.61 -11.66 21.73
CA TYR A 205 4.02 -10.40 22.20
C TYR A 205 2.91 -9.93 21.27
N LYS A 206 1.77 -9.52 21.85
CA LYS A 206 0.69 -8.86 21.13
C LYS A 206 0.98 -7.36 21.03
N VAL A 207 0.97 -6.81 19.81
CA VAL A 207 1.07 -5.36 19.59
C VAL A 207 -0.25 -4.69 19.94
N ILE A 208 -0.22 -3.86 20.98
CA ILE A 208 -1.37 -3.10 21.49
C ILE A 208 -1.56 -1.81 20.67
N ASP A 209 -0.48 -1.06 20.46
CA ASP A 209 -0.48 0.18 19.69
C ASP A 209 0.72 0.22 18.72
N LEU A 210 0.50 0.75 17.53
CA LEU A 210 1.53 0.90 16.50
C LEU A 210 1.38 2.27 15.84
N GLU A 211 2.33 3.14 16.14
CA GLU A 211 2.37 4.51 15.62
C GLU A 211 3.60 4.72 14.74
N ARG A 212 3.40 5.11 13.48
CA ARG A 212 4.50 5.53 12.60
C ARG A 212 4.85 6.99 12.88
N ILE A 213 5.99 7.21 13.52
CA ILE A 213 6.46 8.53 13.94
C ILE A 213 7.04 9.32 12.77
N SER A 214 7.77 8.66 11.86
CA SER A 214 8.36 9.32 10.70
C SER A 214 8.47 8.43 9.48
N VAL A 215 8.59 9.07 8.31
CA VAL A 215 8.95 8.48 7.01
C VAL A 215 10.06 9.35 6.43
N GLY A 216 11.27 8.82 6.35
CA GLY A 216 12.46 9.60 6.03
C GLY A 216 12.63 10.74 7.03
N CYS A 217 12.76 11.97 6.51
CA CYS A 217 12.86 13.18 7.32
C CYS A 217 11.49 13.74 7.76
N VAL A 218 10.38 13.28 7.15
CA VAL A 218 9.05 13.76 7.51
C VAL A 218 8.60 13.15 8.82
N SER A 219 8.50 13.96 9.85
CA SER A 219 8.18 13.56 11.21
C SER A 219 6.78 14.07 11.62
N LYS A 220 6.22 13.38 12.65
CA LYS A 220 5.07 13.87 13.40
C LYS A 220 5.36 15.24 14.06
N TYR A 221 6.60 15.43 14.48
CA TYR A 221 7.06 16.66 15.12
C TYR A 221 7.85 17.46 14.08
N ASP A 222 7.41 18.67 13.83
CA ASP A 222 8.05 19.63 12.93
C ASP A 222 8.39 20.91 13.72
N GLU A 223 9.58 21.45 13.50
CA GLU A 223 10.05 22.62 14.24
C GLU A 223 9.23 23.88 13.93
N VAL A 224 8.64 23.95 12.75
CA VAL A 224 7.89 25.12 12.27
C VAL A 224 6.39 24.96 12.53
N SER A 225 5.84 23.78 12.19
CA SER A 225 4.39 23.53 12.24
C SER A 225 3.95 22.88 13.56
N GLY A 226 4.90 22.54 14.45
CA GLY A 226 4.62 21.83 15.68
C GLY A 226 4.23 20.36 15.47
N THR A 227 3.36 19.85 16.32
CA THR A 227 2.90 18.45 16.25
C THR A 227 1.75 18.30 15.28
N LEU A 228 1.90 17.43 14.28
CA LEU A 228 0.80 17.07 13.39
C LEU A 228 -0.17 16.14 14.12
N GLU A 229 -1.38 16.61 14.34
CA GLU A 229 -2.42 15.88 15.06
C GLU A 229 -3.18 14.88 14.19
N ALA A 230 -3.88 13.95 14.86
CA ALA A 230 -4.61 12.89 14.19
C ALA A 230 -5.73 13.43 13.28
N GLY A 231 -5.68 13.08 12.01
CA GLY A 231 -6.62 13.54 10.98
C GLY A 231 -6.22 14.82 10.29
N HIS A 232 -5.16 15.50 10.74
CA HIS A 232 -4.67 16.70 10.09
C HIS A 232 -3.67 16.39 8.97
N ILE A 233 -3.62 17.32 8.02
CA ILE A 233 -2.69 17.29 6.88
C ILE A 233 -1.91 18.60 6.85
N ARG A 234 -0.67 18.54 6.36
CA ARG A 234 0.14 19.71 6.01
C ARG A 234 0.88 19.49 4.71
N ASP A 235 1.21 20.55 4.02
CA ASP A 235 2.14 20.46 2.90
C ASP A 235 3.55 20.11 3.42
N LEU A 236 4.33 19.38 2.59
CA LEU A 236 5.73 19.17 2.86
C LEU A 236 6.54 20.43 2.56
N THR A 237 7.53 20.69 3.39
CA THR A 237 8.50 21.75 3.14
C THR A 237 9.40 21.40 1.95
N LYS A 238 9.99 22.43 1.33
CA LYS A 238 10.96 22.21 0.24
C LYS A 238 12.13 21.31 0.69
N LYS A 239 12.61 21.49 1.92
CA LYS A 239 13.69 20.66 2.48
C LYS A 239 13.30 19.17 2.57
N GLU A 240 12.06 18.87 2.97
CA GLU A 240 11.54 17.52 3.03
C GLU A 240 11.41 16.88 1.63
N ILE A 241 10.92 17.64 0.66
CA ILE A 241 10.81 17.19 -0.73
C ILE A 241 12.19 16.92 -1.32
N ASP A 242 13.13 17.86 -1.17
CA ASP A 242 14.50 17.75 -1.66
C ASP A 242 15.24 16.55 -1.05
N PHE A 243 14.97 16.23 0.23
CA PHE A 243 15.55 15.05 0.89
C PHE A 243 15.24 13.77 0.10
N PHE A 244 13.98 13.56 -0.30
CA PHE A 244 13.59 12.34 -1.02
C PHE A 244 14.20 12.30 -2.42
N PHE A 245 14.23 13.41 -3.16
CA PHE A 245 14.85 13.44 -4.48
C PHE A 245 16.37 13.21 -4.41
N LYS A 246 17.05 13.73 -3.40
CA LYS A 246 18.48 13.44 -3.17
C LYS A 246 18.76 11.94 -2.93
N GLN A 247 17.84 11.18 -2.30
CA GLN A 247 18.01 9.73 -2.17
C GLN A 247 17.96 9.03 -3.53
N LYS A 248 17.13 9.52 -4.46
CA LYS A 248 17.11 9.03 -5.84
C LYS A 248 18.43 9.29 -6.54
N ASP A 249 18.95 10.53 -6.44
CA ASP A 249 20.20 10.92 -7.12
C ASP A 249 21.40 10.15 -6.54
N LYS A 250 21.46 9.95 -5.24
CA LYS A 250 22.48 9.12 -4.60
C LYS A 250 22.48 7.71 -5.18
N LYS A 251 21.30 7.08 -5.25
CA LYS A 251 21.18 5.74 -5.80
C LYS A 251 21.57 5.66 -7.28
N LEU A 252 21.27 6.67 -8.09
CA LEU A 252 21.71 6.72 -9.48
C LEU A 252 23.23 6.73 -9.57
N LYS A 253 23.90 7.56 -8.75
CA LYS A 253 25.37 7.60 -8.68
C LYS A 253 25.98 6.28 -8.20
N ASP A 254 25.36 5.62 -7.20
CA ASP A 254 25.81 4.30 -6.74
C ASP A 254 25.72 3.26 -7.87
N ILE A 255 24.70 3.32 -8.70
CA ILE A 255 24.55 2.44 -9.88
C ILE A 255 25.57 2.80 -10.96
N GLU A 256 25.73 4.08 -11.29
CA GLU A 256 26.72 4.56 -12.28
C GLU A 256 28.12 4.12 -11.89
N SER A 257 28.51 4.29 -10.62
CA SER A 257 29.83 3.87 -10.14
C SER A 257 30.07 2.35 -10.21
N ILE A 258 29.01 1.54 -10.12
CA ILE A 258 29.11 0.08 -10.33
C ILE A 258 29.41 -0.22 -11.82
N PHE A 259 28.73 0.47 -12.74
CA PHE A 259 28.96 0.28 -14.17
C PHE A 259 30.33 0.80 -14.62
N GLU A 260 30.81 1.92 -14.06
CA GLU A 260 32.14 2.46 -14.35
C GLU A 260 33.29 1.56 -13.86
N ASN A 261 33.04 0.72 -12.86
CA ASN A 261 34.02 -0.21 -12.31
C ASN A 261 33.91 -1.64 -12.87
N ILE A 262 33.07 -1.88 -13.88
CA ILE A 262 33.08 -3.13 -14.63
C ILE A 262 34.27 -3.02 -15.61
N PRO A 263 35.31 -3.88 -15.51
CA PRO A 263 36.40 -3.89 -16.49
C PRO A 263 35.86 -4.12 -17.89
N ASP A 264 36.29 -3.31 -18.84
CA ASP A 264 35.95 -3.49 -20.27
C ASP A 264 36.49 -4.81 -20.87
N ASP A 265 37.38 -5.49 -20.13
CA ASP A 265 38.05 -6.73 -20.50
C ASP A 265 37.36 -7.96 -19.95
N ILE A 266 36.10 -8.19 -20.32
CA ILE A 266 35.55 -9.55 -20.36
C ILE A 266 35.85 -10.03 -21.80
N GLU A 267 37.12 -10.38 -22.08
CA GLU A 267 37.43 -11.23 -23.20
C GLU A 267 36.65 -12.52 -23.07
N ASP A 268 35.83 -12.85 -24.06
CA ASP A 268 34.92 -13.99 -24.14
C ASP A 268 35.66 -15.36 -24.18
N GLU A 269 36.90 -15.47 -23.67
CA GLU A 269 37.73 -16.67 -23.83
C GLU A 269 37.33 -17.86 -22.93
N ASN A 270 36.42 -17.69 -21.97
CA ASN A 270 36.08 -18.82 -21.07
C ASN A 270 34.59 -19.19 -21.02
N TYR A 271 33.76 -18.64 -21.93
CA TYR A 271 32.32 -18.95 -21.89
C TYR A 271 31.98 -20.29 -22.57
N GLU A 272 32.81 -20.72 -23.55
CA GLU A 272 32.57 -22.00 -24.22
C GLU A 272 33.01 -23.22 -23.39
N ASP A 273 34.10 -23.09 -22.59
CA ASP A 273 34.57 -24.20 -21.74
C ASP A 273 33.71 -24.45 -20.49
N SER A 274 33.03 -23.41 -19.95
CA SER A 274 32.09 -23.61 -18.84
C SER A 274 30.81 -24.32 -19.28
N ILE A 275 30.36 -24.09 -20.51
CA ILE A 275 29.18 -24.78 -21.07
C ILE A 275 29.46 -26.26 -21.40
N SER A 276 30.71 -26.59 -21.76
CA SER A 276 31.09 -27.98 -22.01
C SER A 276 31.15 -28.83 -20.73
N ASN A 277 31.67 -28.27 -19.66
CA ASN A 277 31.72 -28.93 -18.35
C ASN A 277 30.33 -29.10 -17.71
N ASP A 278 29.44 -28.12 -17.81
CA ASP A 278 28.04 -28.24 -17.37
C ASP A 278 27.24 -29.25 -18.20
N LYS A 279 27.60 -29.44 -19.49
CA LYS A 279 26.95 -30.47 -20.33
C LYS A 279 27.41 -31.89 -19.97
N GLU A 280 28.62 -32.10 -19.51
CA GLU A 280 29.09 -33.39 -19.03
C GLU A 280 28.55 -33.75 -17.63
N GLU A 281 28.47 -32.81 -16.70
CA GLU A 281 27.83 -33.05 -15.41
C GLU A 281 26.31 -33.26 -15.55
N ASN A 282 25.63 -32.49 -16.41
CA ASN A 282 24.21 -32.70 -16.69
C ASN A 282 23.92 -34.01 -17.46
N LYS A 283 24.86 -34.52 -18.25
CA LYS A 283 24.70 -35.87 -18.85
C LYS A 283 24.77 -37.00 -17.82
N LYS A 284 25.54 -36.83 -16.73
CA LYS A 284 25.58 -37.80 -15.62
C LYS A 284 24.33 -37.80 -14.76
N VAL A 285 23.58 -36.67 -14.72
CA VAL A 285 22.35 -36.53 -13.91
C VAL A 285 21.09 -36.99 -14.68
N HIS A 286 21.13 -37.07 -16.01
CA HIS A 286 19.96 -37.41 -16.84
C HIS A 286 19.94 -38.81 -17.43
N ASP A 287 20.65 -39.78 -16.86
CA ASP A 287 20.42 -41.19 -17.17
C ASP A 287 19.12 -41.70 -16.53
N LYS A 288 18.01 -41.40 -17.23
CA LYS A 288 16.65 -41.82 -16.85
C LYS A 288 16.44 -43.32 -16.81
N SER A 289 17.44 -44.13 -17.21
CA SER A 289 17.32 -45.58 -17.25
C SER A 289 17.36 -46.26 -15.88
N LYS A 290 17.91 -45.61 -14.86
CA LYS A 290 17.99 -46.15 -13.49
C LYS A 290 16.75 -45.90 -12.62
N TRP A 291 15.85 -44.98 -13.01
CA TRP A 291 14.65 -44.69 -12.25
C TRP A 291 13.41 -45.49 -12.66
N ALA A 292 13.47 -46.17 -13.77
CA ALA A 292 12.34 -47.01 -14.28
C ALA A 292 12.10 -48.34 -13.56
N LYS A 293 12.95 -48.71 -12.59
CA LYS A 293 12.81 -49.99 -11.88
C LYS A 293 12.40 -49.94 -10.41
N ALA A 294 12.11 -48.76 -9.89
CA ALA A 294 11.58 -48.63 -8.54
C ALA A 294 10.04 -48.51 -8.56
N LYS A 295 9.35 -49.63 -8.64
CA LYS A 295 7.90 -49.72 -8.41
C LYS A 295 7.62 -49.27 -6.96
N PRO A 296 6.66 -48.39 -6.69
CA PRO A 296 6.31 -48.02 -5.34
C PRO A 296 5.74 -49.22 -4.61
N LYS A 297 6.38 -49.66 -3.55
CA LYS A 297 5.84 -50.69 -2.64
C LYS A 297 4.52 -50.15 -2.06
N LYS A 298 3.39 -50.71 -2.47
CA LYS A 298 2.09 -50.51 -1.85
C LYS A 298 2.21 -50.88 -0.38
N LYS A 299 2.15 -49.90 0.52
CA LYS A 299 1.94 -50.16 1.94
C LYS A 299 0.56 -50.77 2.10
N ARG A 300 0.56 -52.05 2.46
CA ARG A 300 -0.62 -52.84 2.81
C ARG A 300 -1.21 -52.24 4.07
N LEU A 301 -2.40 -51.65 3.95
CA LEU A 301 -3.20 -51.24 5.12
C LEU A 301 -3.58 -52.52 5.85
N VAL A 302 -3.06 -52.69 7.03
CA VAL A 302 -3.51 -53.75 7.98
C VAL A 302 -4.82 -53.27 8.57
N THR A 303 -5.92 -53.80 8.05
CA THR A 303 -7.23 -53.67 8.67
C THR A 303 -7.28 -54.57 9.90
N LYS A 304 -7.21 -54.01 11.09
CA LYS A 304 -7.59 -54.68 12.32
C LYS A 304 -9.12 -54.89 12.30
N LYS A 305 -9.53 -56.16 12.17
CA LYS A 305 -10.89 -56.60 12.48
C LYS A 305 -11.16 -56.36 13.97
N SER A 306 -12.15 -55.59 14.28
CA SER A 306 -12.77 -55.60 15.58
C SER A 306 -14.20 -56.09 15.43
N SER A 307 -14.53 -56.99 16.33
CA SER A 307 -15.69 -57.83 16.44
C SER A 307 -17.02 -57.10 16.56
N THR A 308 -17.97 -57.69 15.90
CA THR A 308 -19.43 -57.67 16.07
C THR A 308 -19.93 -57.25 17.44
N PHE A 309 -20.78 -56.21 17.46
CA PHE A 309 -21.87 -56.14 18.45
C PHE A 309 -23.16 -55.81 17.70
N LYS A 310 -24.08 -56.84 17.76
CA LYS A 310 -25.44 -56.73 17.24
C LYS A 310 -26.27 -55.93 18.23
N GLY A 311 -26.91 -54.85 17.82
CA GLY A 311 -27.92 -54.12 18.56
C GLY A 311 -29.04 -53.65 17.63
N LYS A 312 -30.24 -54.10 17.92
CA LYS A 312 -31.48 -54.05 17.14
C LYS A 312 -31.93 -52.68 16.65
N MET A 313 -32.52 -52.74 15.48
CA MET A 313 -33.46 -51.79 14.88
C MET A 313 -34.43 -51.12 15.82
N GLN A 314 -34.68 -49.87 15.61
CA GLN A 314 -36.07 -49.35 15.55
C GLN A 314 -36.12 -48.19 14.53
N LYS A 315 -36.88 -48.43 13.46
CA LYS A 315 -37.40 -47.45 12.54
C LYS A 315 -38.42 -46.58 13.25
N LYS A 316 -38.33 -45.28 13.13
CA LYS A 316 -39.51 -44.40 13.16
C LYS A 316 -39.45 -43.46 12.01
N ASN A 317 -40.31 -43.70 11.03
CA ASN A 317 -40.76 -42.76 10.04
C ASN A 317 -41.65 -41.72 10.75
N SER A 318 -41.46 -40.47 10.43
CA SER A 318 -42.57 -39.51 10.42
C SER A 318 -42.30 -38.49 9.31
N LYS A 319 -43.10 -38.61 8.26
CA LYS A 319 -43.48 -37.57 7.31
C LYS A 319 -44.40 -36.57 8.02
N SER A 320 -44.23 -35.30 7.73
CA SER A 320 -45.29 -34.29 7.67
C SER A 320 -44.69 -33.12 6.88
N GLU A 321 -44.99 -32.94 5.59
CA GLU A 321 -46.14 -32.16 5.06
C GLU A 321 -46.15 -30.74 5.62
N PHE A 322 -45.63 -29.81 4.79
CA PHE A 322 -46.38 -28.87 3.93
C PHE A 322 -47.49 -28.06 4.63
N SER A 323 -47.31 -26.80 4.80
CA SER A 323 -48.35 -25.83 4.48
C SER A 323 -47.80 -24.42 4.26
N GLU A 324 -47.99 -23.91 3.07
CA GLU A 324 -48.03 -22.50 2.72
C GLU A 324 -49.04 -21.75 3.59
N ASN A 325 -48.71 -20.55 4.02
CA ASN A 325 -49.72 -19.55 4.29
C ASN A 325 -49.25 -18.16 3.87
N ARG A 326 -49.69 -17.78 2.68
CA ARG A 326 -49.85 -16.38 2.27
C ARG A 326 -50.93 -15.77 3.16
N LYS A 327 -50.63 -14.65 3.77
CA LYS A 327 -51.69 -13.68 4.16
C LYS A 327 -51.20 -12.27 3.89
N ASP A 328 -51.79 -11.74 2.82
CA ASP A 328 -51.93 -10.32 2.55
C ASP A 328 -52.56 -9.61 3.74
N LYS A 329 -51.95 -8.51 4.15
CA LYS A 329 -52.65 -7.47 4.91
C LYS A 329 -52.39 -6.13 4.28
N LYS A 330 -53.32 -5.69 3.44
CA LYS A 330 -53.64 -4.30 3.21
C LYS A 330 -53.86 -3.60 4.53
N PHE A 331 -53.19 -2.48 4.71
CA PHE A 331 -53.66 -1.51 5.72
C PHE A 331 -53.66 -0.12 5.09
N THR A 332 -54.84 0.42 5.10
CA THR A 332 -55.34 1.68 4.62
C THR A 332 -54.77 2.86 5.41
N GLY A 333 -54.64 3.96 4.72
CA GLY A 333 -54.10 5.22 5.21
C GLY A 333 -54.93 5.89 6.32
N LYS A 334 -54.25 6.75 7.04
CA LYS A 334 -54.86 7.92 7.69
C LYS A 334 -53.94 9.11 7.58
N LYS A 335 -54.41 10.08 6.80
CA LYS A 335 -53.98 11.47 6.80
C LYS A 335 -54.30 12.05 8.18
N ASN A 336 -53.35 12.77 8.77
CA ASN A 336 -53.67 13.79 9.75
C ASN A 336 -52.90 15.05 9.43
N ASN A 337 -53.67 16.00 8.94
CA ASN A 337 -53.32 17.42 8.85
C ASN A 337 -53.30 18.02 10.25
N ASN A 338 -52.27 18.74 10.61
CA ASN A 338 -52.38 19.82 11.58
C ASN A 338 -51.55 21.02 11.12
N LYS A 339 -52.28 21.99 10.57
CA LYS A 339 -51.89 23.40 10.43
C LYS A 339 -52.06 24.07 11.79
N LYS A 340 -51.12 24.89 12.16
CA LYS A 340 -51.20 26.14 12.96
C LYS A 340 -49.77 26.56 13.32
N SER A 341 -49.33 27.74 13.32
CA SER A 341 -49.75 29.09 12.91
C SER A 341 -48.56 30.02 13.13
N ILE A 342 -48.38 30.85 12.18
CA ILE A 342 -47.75 32.17 12.16
C ILE A 342 -47.45 32.80 13.56
N ASN A 343 -46.20 33.26 13.80
CA ASN A 343 -46.04 34.55 14.48
C ASN A 343 -44.77 35.27 13.98
N LYS A 344 -45.01 36.43 13.38
CA LYS A 344 -44.09 37.53 13.09
C LYS A 344 -43.82 38.34 14.37
N LYS A 345 -42.60 38.75 14.58
CA LYS A 345 -42.16 40.01 15.22
C LYS A 345 -40.64 39.89 15.33
N SER A 346 -39.82 40.88 15.14
CA SER A 346 -39.81 42.24 14.66
C SER A 346 -38.34 42.69 14.74
N THR A 347 -37.92 43.40 13.74
CA THR A 347 -36.75 44.28 13.63
C THR A 347 -36.21 44.88 14.93
N ARG A 348 -34.87 44.86 15.08
CA ARG A 348 -34.13 46.02 15.65
C ARG A 348 -32.78 46.15 14.94
N LYS A 349 -32.65 47.26 14.22
CA LYS A 349 -31.40 47.94 13.86
C LYS A 349 -30.74 48.46 15.12
N ALA A 350 -29.44 48.39 15.22
CA ALA A 350 -28.66 49.28 16.01
C ALA A 350 -27.37 49.63 15.23
N ASP A 351 -27.36 50.83 14.71
CA ASP A 351 -26.18 51.55 14.27
C ASP A 351 -25.24 51.76 15.47
N PHE A 352 -23.93 51.59 15.28
CA PHE A 352 -22.96 52.26 16.12
C PHE A 352 -21.75 52.76 15.33
N LYS A 353 -21.52 54.02 15.54
CA LYS A 353 -20.61 54.94 14.88
C LYS A 353 -19.13 54.61 15.05
N SER A 354 -18.40 55.03 14.04
CA SER A 354 -16.96 55.34 14.02
C SER A 354 -16.50 56.16 15.22
N SER A 355 -15.31 55.90 15.75
CA SER A 355 -14.45 56.90 16.35
C SER A 355 -12.97 56.57 16.07
N LYS A 356 -12.32 57.54 15.47
CA LYS A 356 -10.87 57.70 15.33
C LYS A 356 -10.19 57.83 16.69
N ARG A 357 -9.11 57.14 16.88
CA ARG A 357 -7.79 57.72 17.20
C ARG A 357 -6.71 56.70 16.99
#